data_51a6437763e3b79c8065d873754671ab
#
_entry.id   51a6437763e3b79c8065d873754671ab
#
_cell.length_a   1.000
_cell.length_b   1.000
_cell.length_c   1.000
_cell.angle_alpha   90.00
_cell.angle_beta   90.00
_cell.angle_gamma   90.00
#
_symmetry.space_group_name_H-M   'P 1'
#
loop_
_entity.id
_entity.type
_entity.pdbx_description
1 polymer ?
#
loop_
_entity_poly.entity_id
_entity_poly.type
_entity_poly.pdbx_seq_one_letter_code
_entity_poly.pdbx_strand_id
1 'polypeptide(L)'
;HKIGYLIAETDNNVLVDLLDKSAKLTKTKFNKSLDWLIRLHLTDRNINTNVYSYNYDENRNELCRLLFFFNVESTRIATTQDKFPFGLYKATNWTLEHIHAQNSERIDRTDKQKWIEWIDENVKALKHLQKRFKNDDPFDPGKLIEMLEEKRNIVKTNTFVFNDFTKCFDSVNAYFDRMAKAEGGSPEVHNISNMTLLSGTMNTSIGNSVFEVKRQLIMKKDAEGEYIPYLSLIHI
;
A
#
# COMPACT_ATOMS: atom_id res chain seq x y z
N HIS A 1 14.19 -11.76 -13.16
CA HIS A 1 13.78 -11.24 -11.85
C HIS A 1 14.90 -11.48 -10.81
N LYS A 2 15.38 -12.74 -10.59
CA LYS A 2 16.39 -13.06 -9.56
C LYS A 2 17.70 -12.23 -9.71
N ILE A 3 18.22 -12.12 -10.93
CA ILE A 3 19.39 -11.28 -11.23
C ILE A 3 19.10 -9.82 -10.93
N GLY A 4 17.97 -9.32 -11.41
CA GLY A 4 17.55 -7.93 -11.17
C GLY A 4 17.39 -7.60 -9.69
N TYR A 5 16.82 -8.52 -8.89
CA TYR A 5 16.72 -8.38 -7.44
C TYR A 5 18.12 -8.27 -6.79
N LEU A 6 19.03 -9.18 -7.11
CA LEU A 6 20.39 -9.15 -6.57
C LEU A 6 21.12 -7.84 -6.92
N ILE A 7 21.01 -7.37 -8.17
CA ILE A 7 21.62 -6.09 -8.59
C ILE A 7 20.94 -4.89 -7.89
N ALA A 8 19.64 -4.98 -7.59
CA ALA A 8 18.92 -3.89 -6.92
C ALA A 8 19.31 -3.76 -5.46
N GLU A 9 19.56 -4.87 -4.77
CA GLU A 9 19.76 -4.93 -3.32
C GLU A 9 21.24 -5.01 -2.90
N THR A 10 22.15 -5.29 -3.83
CA THR A 10 23.58 -5.39 -3.56
C THR A 10 24.36 -4.30 -4.28
N ASP A 11 25.67 -4.28 -4.09
CA ASP A 11 26.56 -3.36 -4.79
C ASP A 11 26.80 -3.76 -6.26
N ASN A 12 27.48 -2.90 -7.01
CA ASN A 12 27.72 -3.10 -8.44
C ASN A 12 28.64 -4.30 -8.76
N ASN A 13 29.36 -4.84 -7.77
CA ASN A 13 30.27 -5.96 -7.99
C ASN A 13 29.54 -7.28 -8.22
N VAL A 14 28.31 -7.41 -7.72
CA VAL A 14 27.51 -8.63 -7.90
C VAL A 14 27.28 -8.98 -9.37
N LEU A 15 27.16 -7.99 -10.25
CA LEU A 15 26.96 -8.24 -11.68
C LEU A 15 28.14 -8.98 -12.31
N VAL A 16 29.36 -8.60 -11.96
CA VAL A 16 30.58 -9.26 -12.47
C VAL A 16 30.63 -10.72 -12.02
N ASP A 17 30.36 -10.97 -10.74
CA ASP A 17 30.28 -12.32 -10.19
C ASP A 17 29.20 -13.19 -10.85
N LEU A 18 28.04 -12.60 -11.13
CA LEU A 18 26.96 -13.30 -11.81
C LEU A 18 27.28 -13.63 -13.27
N LEU A 19 27.97 -12.73 -13.97
CA LEU A 19 28.47 -13.00 -15.34
C LEU A 19 29.47 -14.12 -15.37
N ASP A 20 30.48 -14.12 -14.47
CA ASP A 20 31.47 -15.16 -14.36
C ASP A 20 30.84 -16.53 -14.03
N LYS A 21 29.91 -16.58 -13.08
CA LYS A 21 29.16 -17.81 -12.75
C LYS A 21 28.29 -18.29 -13.92
N SER A 22 27.68 -17.38 -14.66
CA SER A 22 26.82 -17.73 -15.81
C SER A 22 27.63 -18.40 -16.93
N ALA A 23 28.89 -17.99 -17.14
CA ALA A 23 29.78 -18.57 -18.13
C ALA A 23 30.29 -19.97 -17.73
N LYS A 24 30.37 -20.26 -16.42
CA LYS A 24 30.95 -21.51 -15.88
C LYS A 24 29.94 -22.59 -15.51
N LEU A 25 28.68 -22.21 -15.32
CA LEU A 25 27.62 -23.09 -14.81
C LEU A 25 26.57 -23.41 -15.87
N THR A 26 26.00 -24.62 -15.78
CA THR A 26 24.77 -24.92 -16.54
C THR A 26 23.63 -24.05 -16.05
N LYS A 27 22.60 -23.80 -16.90
CA LYS A 27 21.43 -23.02 -16.57
C LYS A 27 20.78 -23.43 -15.24
N THR A 28 20.66 -24.74 -14.99
CA THR A 28 20.08 -25.28 -13.76
C THR A 28 20.95 -24.96 -12.54
N LYS A 29 22.25 -25.17 -12.63
CA LYS A 29 23.19 -24.87 -11.55
C LYS A 29 23.26 -23.38 -11.28
N PHE A 30 23.28 -22.57 -12.33
CA PHE A 30 23.26 -21.12 -12.20
C PHE A 30 21.99 -20.64 -11.50
N ASN A 31 20.80 -21.14 -11.89
CA ASN A 31 19.54 -20.77 -11.23
C ASN A 31 19.55 -21.15 -9.73
N LYS A 32 20.05 -22.34 -9.37
CA LYS A 32 20.23 -22.74 -7.97
C LYS A 32 21.18 -21.82 -7.20
N SER A 33 22.26 -21.34 -7.86
CA SER A 33 23.20 -20.41 -7.24
C SER A 33 22.54 -19.03 -6.98
N LEU A 34 21.65 -18.59 -7.85
CA LEU A 34 20.85 -17.38 -7.62
C LEU A 34 19.94 -17.52 -6.40
N ASP A 35 19.25 -18.67 -6.27
CA ASP A 35 18.38 -18.93 -5.10
C ASP A 35 19.18 -18.94 -3.80
N TRP A 36 20.38 -19.51 -3.84
CA TRP A 36 21.26 -19.50 -2.68
C TRP A 36 21.74 -18.10 -2.32
N LEU A 37 22.14 -17.29 -3.31
CA LEU A 37 22.56 -15.90 -3.10
C LEU A 37 21.43 -15.03 -2.53
N ILE A 38 20.21 -15.18 -3.05
CA ILE A 38 19.03 -14.46 -2.54
C ILE A 38 18.77 -14.85 -1.08
N ARG A 39 18.81 -16.15 -0.78
CA ARG A 39 18.61 -16.64 0.59
C ARG A 39 19.66 -16.09 1.54
N LEU A 40 20.94 -16.13 1.14
CA LEU A 40 22.04 -15.57 1.92
C LEU A 40 21.82 -14.08 2.17
N HIS A 41 21.51 -13.32 1.14
CA HIS A 41 21.24 -11.89 1.24
C HIS A 41 20.08 -11.56 2.22
N LEU A 42 18.98 -12.30 2.15
CA LEU A 42 17.86 -12.12 3.09
C LEU A 42 18.29 -12.44 4.53
N THR A 43 19.06 -13.51 4.75
CA THR A 43 19.59 -13.88 6.07
C THR A 43 20.54 -12.80 6.61
N ASP A 44 21.47 -12.30 5.80
CA ASP A 44 22.42 -11.25 6.19
C ASP A 44 21.73 -9.93 6.53
N ARG A 45 20.51 -9.73 6.03
CA ARG A 45 19.65 -8.56 6.34
C ARG A 45 18.65 -8.82 7.46
N ASN A 46 18.85 -9.88 8.26
CA ASN A 46 18.00 -10.30 9.37
C ASN A 46 16.54 -10.63 8.98
N ILE A 47 16.29 -10.92 7.70
CA ILE A 47 14.96 -11.37 7.28
C ILE A 47 14.81 -12.84 7.69
N ASN A 48 13.99 -13.10 8.68
CA ASN A 48 13.72 -14.43 9.19
C ASN A 48 12.39 -15.01 8.67
N THR A 49 12.09 -16.25 9.04
CA THR A 49 10.89 -16.95 8.60
C THR A 49 9.61 -16.51 9.34
N ASN A 50 9.74 -15.86 10.49
CA ASN A 50 8.59 -15.38 11.25
C ASN A 50 8.18 -13.96 10.80
N VAL A 51 7.67 -13.86 9.58
CA VAL A 51 7.28 -12.58 8.96
C VAL A 51 6.18 -11.85 9.72
N TYR A 52 5.34 -12.57 10.46
CA TYR A 52 4.27 -11.98 11.26
C TYR A 52 4.73 -11.28 12.54
N SER A 53 6.00 -11.48 12.95
CA SER A 53 6.58 -10.76 14.07
C SER A 53 7.06 -9.35 13.72
N TYR A 54 7.14 -9.03 12.42
CA TYR A 54 7.58 -7.70 12.00
C TYR A 54 6.47 -6.67 12.16
N ASN A 55 6.86 -5.52 12.74
CA ASN A 55 5.99 -4.38 12.85
C ASN A 55 6.65 -3.10 12.32
N TYR A 56 5.82 -2.11 11.97
CA TYR A 56 6.26 -0.88 11.33
C TYR A 56 7.24 -0.05 12.17
N ASP A 57 7.06 -0.02 13.48
CA ASP A 57 7.84 0.88 14.36
C ASP A 57 9.26 0.35 14.57
N GLU A 58 9.41 -0.98 14.69
CA GLU A 58 10.68 -1.62 15.06
C GLU A 58 11.45 -2.16 13.84
N ASN A 59 10.74 -2.60 12.79
CA ASN A 59 11.32 -3.38 11.70
C ASN A 59 11.08 -2.76 10.32
N ARG A 60 11.05 -1.45 10.23
CA ARG A 60 10.70 -0.74 9.00
C ARG A 60 11.57 -1.11 7.81
N ASN A 61 12.87 -1.28 8.01
CA ASN A 61 13.81 -1.62 6.95
C ASN A 61 13.63 -3.06 6.47
N GLU A 62 13.43 -3.99 7.39
CA GLU A 62 13.16 -5.40 7.13
C GLU A 62 11.83 -5.55 6.36
N LEU A 63 10.79 -4.82 6.77
CA LEU A 63 9.50 -4.77 6.08
C LEU A 63 9.64 -4.25 4.64
N CYS A 64 10.37 -3.15 4.42
CA CYS A 64 10.62 -2.64 3.07
C CYS A 64 11.28 -3.71 2.18
N ARG A 65 12.32 -4.37 2.66
CA ARG A 65 13.06 -5.40 1.92
C ARG A 65 12.20 -6.62 1.64
N LEU A 66 11.44 -7.06 2.65
CA LEU A 66 10.55 -8.21 2.52
C LEU A 66 9.45 -7.94 1.50
N LEU A 67 8.78 -6.79 1.58
CA LEU A 67 7.74 -6.41 0.63
C LEU A 67 8.29 -6.16 -0.78
N PHE A 68 9.51 -5.61 -0.88
CA PHE A 68 10.19 -5.51 -2.17
C PHE A 68 10.45 -6.89 -2.79
N PHE A 69 11.06 -7.81 -2.02
CA PHE A 69 11.31 -9.18 -2.46
C PHE A 69 10.01 -9.88 -2.87
N PHE A 70 8.96 -9.71 -2.08
CA PHE A 70 7.65 -10.29 -2.39
C PHE A 70 7.07 -9.74 -3.70
N ASN A 71 7.16 -8.44 -3.96
CA ASN A 71 6.70 -7.84 -5.22
C ASN A 71 7.46 -8.39 -6.43
N VAL A 72 8.80 -8.56 -6.31
CA VAL A 72 9.63 -9.15 -7.36
C VAL A 72 9.25 -10.61 -7.63
N GLU A 73 9.04 -11.40 -6.58
CA GLU A 73 8.67 -12.82 -6.72
C GLU A 73 7.22 -12.98 -7.22
N SER A 74 6.29 -12.16 -6.77
CA SER A 74 4.91 -12.17 -7.27
C SER A 74 4.86 -11.86 -8.78
N THR A 75 5.60 -10.85 -9.22
CA THR A 75 5.72 -10.55 -10.67
C THR A 75 6.38 -11.71 -11.43
N ARG A 76 7.36 -12.39 -10.83
CA ARG A 76 8.01 -13.56 -11.45
C ARG A 76 7.09 -14.76 -11.60
N ILE A 77 6.20 -14.98 -10.65
CA ILE A 77 5.27 -16.13 -10.60
C ILE A 77 4.02 -15.85 -11.43
N ALA A 78 3.63 -14.59 -11.56
CA ALA A 78 2.48 -14.21 -12.38
C ALA A 78 2.61 -14.77 -13.80
N THR A 79 1.50 -15.18 -14.38
CA THR A 79 1.44 -15.76 -15.74
C THR A 79 1.63 -14.72 -16.84
N THR A 80 1.70 -13.44 -16.49
CA THR A 80 1.96 -12.33 -17.39
C THR A 80 3.43 -12.32 -17.85
N GLN A 81 3.69 -11.77 -19.04
CA GLN A 81 5.06 -11.56 -19.54
C GLN A 81 5.76 -10.35 -18.90
N ASP A 82 5.14 -9.73 -17.91
CA ASP A 82 5.62 -8.52 -17.28
C ASP A 82 6.92 -8.78 -16.51
N LYS A 83 7.77 -7.77 -16.52
CA LYS A 83 9.02 -7.77 -15.76
C LYS A 83 8.92 -6.73 -14.66
N PHE A 84 9.41 -7.08 -13.47
CA PHE A 84 9.53 -6.08 -12.41
C PHE A 84 10.42 -4.91 -12.88
N PRO A 85 9.97 -3.66 -12.74
CA PRO A 85 10.65 -2.49 -13.29
C PRO A 85 11.78 -2.01 -12.35
N PHE A 86 12.87 -2.76 -12.27
CA PHE A 86 14.01 -2.44 -11.40
C PHE A 86 14.60 -1.04 -11.64
N GLY A 87 14.56 -0.54 -12.88
CA GLY A 87 14.98 0.82 -13.20
C GLY A 87 14.13 1.87 -12.50
N LEU A 88 12.81 1.70 -12.52
CA LEU A 88 11.89 2.57 -11.81
C LEU A 88 12.07 2.47 -10.30
N TYR A 89 12.23 1.25 -9.77
CA TYR A 89 12.49 1.04 -8.33
C TYR A 89 13.73 1.80 -7.86
N LYS A 90 14.83 1.76 -8.63
CA LYS A 90 16.06 2.50 -8.30
C LYS A 90 15.96 4.01 -8.50
N ALA A 91 15.16 4.46 -9.46
CA ALA A 91 15.01 5.87 -9.78
C ALA A 91 14.07 6.62 -8.82
N THR A 92 13.21 5.90 -8.10
CA THR A 92 12.22 6.48 -7.21
C THR A 92 12.41 5.97 -5.79
N ASN A 93 12.06 6.80 -4.80
CA ASN A 93 12.06 6.37 -3.41
C ASN A 93 10.77 5.59 -3.11
N TRP A 94 10.91 4.35 -2.66
CA TRP A 94 9.79 3.50 -2.27
C TRP A 94 9.63 3.50 -0.76
N THR A 95 8.40 3.64 -0.29
CA THR A 95 8.07 3.78 1.12
C THR A 95 6.95 2.85 1.54
N LEU A 96 6.97 2.46 2.81
CA LEU A 96 5.87 1.71 3.41
C LEU A 96 4.65 2.61 3.56
N GLU A 97 3.49 2.05 3.23
CA GLU A 97 2.18 2.66 3.43
C GLU A 97 1.26 1.71 4.17
N HIS A 98 0.49 2.24 5.13
CA HIS A 98 -0.55 1.50 5.80
C HIS A 98 -1.75 1.32 4.87
N ILE A 99 -2.22 0.10 4.72
CA ILE A 99 -3.43 -0.22 3.95
C ILE A 99 -4.63 0.46 4.60
N HIS A 100 -4.81 0.24 5.91
CA HIS A 100 -5.78 0.96 6.73
C HIS A 100 -5.08 2.12 7.45
N ALA A 101 -5.55 3.35 7.21
CA ALA A 101 -4.97 4.54 7.80
C ALA A 101 -5.20 4.62 9.31
N GLN A 102 -4.22 5.15 10.04
CA GLN A 102 -4.23 5.17 11.50
C GLN A 102 -4.73 6.47 12.13
N ASN A 103 -4.52 7.62 11.49
CA ASN A 103 -4.72 8.91 12.17
C ASN A 103 -5.11 10.06 11.25
N SER A 104 -6.06 10.89 11.73
CA SER A 104 -6.38 12.21 11.17
C SER A 104 -5.31 13.26 11.44
N GLU A 105 -4.30 12.98 12.28
CA GLU A 105 -3.35 13.98 12.79
C GLU A 105 -2.49 14.67 11.73
N ARG A 106 -2.43 14.13 10.51
CA ARG A 106 -1.70 14.73 9.38
C ARG A 106 -2.52 15.69 8.53
N ILE A 107 -3.82 15.88 8.85
CA ILE A 107 -4.66 16.82 8.12
C ILE A 107 -4.49 18.20 8.76
N ASP A 108 -4.20 19.21 7.94
CA ASP A 108 -4.03 20.57 8.39
C ASP A 108 -5.29 21.06 9.11
N ARG A 109 -5.12 21.50 10.38
CA ARG A 109 -6.22 21.90 11.25
C ARG A 109 -6.93 23.18 10.85
N THR A 110 -6.40 23.90 9.87
CA THR A 110 -6.91 25.20 9.42
C THR A 110 -7.36 25.21 7.98
N ASP A 111 -6.94 24.24 7.19
CA ASP A 111 -7.20 24.19 5.75
C ASP A 111 -8.56 23.54 5.44
N LYS A 112 -9.59 24.37 5.46
CA LYS A 112 -10.97 23.95 5.15
C LYS A 112 -11.12 23.42 3.72
N GLN A 113 -10.26 23.84 2.80
CA GLN A 113 -10.30 23.32 1.43
C GLN A 113 -9.86 21.84 1.39
N LYS A 114 -8.83 21.48 2.12
CA LYS A 114 -8.41 20.07 2.27
C LYS A 114 -9.48 19.21 2.97
N TRP A 115 -10.24 19.79 3.92
CA TRP A 115 -11.36 19.06 4.54
C TRP A 115 -12.47 18.77 3.54
N ILE A 116 -12.77 19.73 2.64
CA ILE A 116 -13.75 19.52 1.57
C ILE A 116 -13.28 18.44 0.62
N GLU A 117 -12.03 18.52 0.17
CA GLU A 117 -11.42 17.53 -0.73
C GLU A 117 -11.48 16.12 -0.11
N TRP A 118 -11.11 16.00 1.16
CA TRP A 118 -11.20 14.74 1.89
C TRP A 118 -12.64 14.21 1.97
N ILE A 119 -13.63 15.06 2.28
CA ILE A 119 -15.04 14.67 2.33
C ILE A 119 -15.49 14.22 0.93
N ASP A 120 -15.19 14.97 -0.12
CA ASP A 120 -15.59 14.67 -1.49
C ASP A 120 -15.03 13.33 -1.97
N GLU A 121 -13.77 13.03 -1.67
CA GLU A 121 -13.13 11.75 -1.98
C GLU A 121 -13.82 10.58 -1.24
N ASN A 122 -14.09 10.74 0.05
CA ASN A 122 -14.76 9.71 0.85
C ASN A 122 -16.22 9.49 0.40
N VAL A 123 -16.96 10.54 0.12
CA VAL A 123 -18.33 10.43 -0.44
C VAL A 123 -18.32 9.69 -1.77
N LYS A 124 -17.37 9.99 -2.64
CA LYS A 124 -17.22 9.29 -3.92
C LYS A 124 -16.93 7.80 -3.73
N ALA A 125 -16.01 7.46 -2.84
CA ALA A 125 -15.66 6.07 -2.53
C ALA A 125 -16.85 5.30 -1.92
N LEU A 126 -17.54 5.91 -0.95
CA LEU A 126 -18.71 5.31 -0.31
C LEU A 126 -19.87 5.11 -1.29
N LYS A 127 -20.12 6.05 -2.21
CA LYS A 127 -21.12 5.90 -3.29
C LYS A 127 -20.75 4.77 -4.25
N HIS A 128 -19.47 4.59 -4.53
CA HIS A 128 -19.01 3.45 -5.33
C HIS A 128 -19.24 2.12 -4.59
N LEU A 129 -18.90 2.09 -3.32
CA LEU A 129 -19.09 0.94 -2.45
C LEU A 129 -20.59 0.61 -2.28
N GLN A 130 -21.46 1.61 -2.11
CA GLN A 130 -22.91 1.46 -1.95
C GLN A 130 -23.55 0.61 -3.06
N LYS A 131 -23.05 0.71 -4.29
CA LYS A 131 -23.54 -0.09 -5.42
C LYS A 131 -23.42 -1.60 -5.23
N ARG A 132 -22.63 -2.05 -4.25
CA ARG A 132 -22.42 -3.47 -3.92
C ARG A 132 -23.42 -4.00 -2.92
N PHE A 133 -24.15 -3.12 -2.22
CA PHE A 133 -25.10 -3.47 -1.18
C PHE A 133 -26.53 -3.43 -1.70
N LYS A 134 -27.39 -4.27 -1.11
CA LYS A 134 -28.84 -4.23 -1.30
C LYS A 134 -29.45 -3.28 -0.26
N ASN A 135 -30.68 -2.84 -0.52
CA ASN A 135 -31.45 -2.07 0.46
C ASN A 135 -31.52 -2.85 1.79
N ASP A 136 -31.38 -2.12 2.89
CA ASP A 136 -31.40 -2.63 4.27
C ASP A 136 -30.20 -3.49 4.67
N ASP A 137 -29.11 -3.49 3.89
CA ASP A 137 -27.86 -4.11 4.29
C ASP A 137 -27.26 -3.35 5.50
N PRO A 138 -26.83 -4.05 6.58
CA PRO A 138 -26.23 -3.41 7.76
C PRO A 138 -24.94 -2.62 7.45
N PHE A 139 -24.36 -2.86 6.30
CA PHE A 139 -23.16 -2.16 5.80
C PHE A 139 -23.49 -1.14 4.68
N ASP A 140 -24.76 -0.85 4.40
CA ASP A 140 -25.11 0.23 3.47
C ASP A 140 -24.59 1.58 4.01
N PRO A 141 -23.72 2.30 3.28
CA PRO A 141 -23.15 3.56 3.72
C PRO A 141 -24.07 4.77 3.53
N GLY A 142 -25.33 4.59 3.14
CA GLY A 142 -26.23 5.67 2.76
C GLY A 142 -26.33 6.79 3.80
N LYS A 143 -26.54 6.44 5.08
CA LYS A 143 -26.61 7.43 6.18
C LYS A 143 -25.28 8.17 6.41
N LEU A 144 -24.16 7.48 6.19
CA LEU A 144 -22.83 8.09 6.32
C LEU A 144 -22.58 9.07 5.17
N ILE A 145 -23.00 8.72 3.96
CA ILE A 145 -22.93 9.61 2.78
C ILE A 145 -23.74 10.88 3.03
N GLU A 146 -25.00 10.74 3.45
CA GLU A 146 -25.89 11.89 3.75
C GLU A 146 -25.26 12.81 4.80
N MET A 147 -24.74 12.26 5.88
CA MET A 147 -24.05 13.02 6.93
C MET A 147 -22.83 13.78 6.37
N LEU A 148 -22.00 13.14 5.57
CA LEU A 148 -20.82 13.78 4.99
C LEU A 148 -21.19 14.89 4.01
N GLU A 149 -22.21 14.70 3.17
CA GLU A 149 -22.70 15.73 2.25
C GLU A 149 -23.29 16.95 2.98
N GLU A 150 -24.05 16.72 4.06
CA GLU A 150 -24.52 17.80 4.93
C GLU A 150 -23.33 18.60 5.50
N LYS A 151 -22.35 17.92 6.10
CA LYS A 151 -21.18 18.57 6.68
C LYS A 151 -20.35 19.30 5.64
N ARG A 152 -20.17 18.74 4.45
CA ARG A 152 -19.48 19.38 3.34
C ARG A 152 -20.05 20.77 3.01
N ASN A 153 -21.37 20.89 3.02
CA ASN A 153 -22.05 22.15 2.69
C ASN A 153 -21.77 23.27 3.71
N ILE A 154 -21.48 22.91 4.96
CA ILE A 154 -21.25 23.88 6.04
C ILE A 154 -19.76 24.08 6.40
N VAL A 155 -18.82 23.31 5.80
CA VAL A 155 -17.37 23.42 6.10
C VAL A 155 -16.85 24.85 6.00
N LYS A 156 -17.30 25.63 5.00
CA LYS A 156 -16.83 27.00 4.79
C LYS A 156 -17.37 28.00 5.80
N THR A 157 -18.39 27.63 6.58
CA THR A 157 -18.95 28.50 7.62
C THR A 157 -17.99 28.65 8.81
N ASN A 158 -18.15 29.73 9.58
CA ASN A 158 -17.36 29.93 10.80
C ASN A 158 -17.75 28.97 11.94
N THR A 159 -18.93 28.37 11.85
CA THR A 159 -19.44 27.43 12.87
C THR A 159 -18.84 26.03 12.73
N PHE A 160 -18.30 25.66 11.56
CA PHE A 160 -17.64 24.39 11.35
C PHE A 160 -16.16 24.49 11.68
N VAL A 161 -15.72 23.78 12.69
CA VAL A 161 -14.38 23.77 13.23
C VAL A 161 -13.68 22.43 13.04
N PHE A 162 -12.36 22.36 13.31
CA PHE A 162 -11.60 21.11 13.13
C PHE A 162 -12.17 19.92 13.91
N ASN A 163 -12.74 20.14 15.11
CA ASN A 163 -13.37 19.08 15.87
C ASN A 163 -14.59 18.46 15.17
N ASP A 164 -15.33 19.24 14.38
CA ASP A 164 -16.45 18.70 13.58
C ASP A 164 -15.95 17.89 12.40
N PHE A 165 -14.84 18.31 11.78
CA PHE A 165 -14.15 17.54 10.75
C PHE A 165 -13.62 16.21 11.32
N THR A 166 -13.02 16.22 12.52
CA THR A 166 -12.54 15.00 13.19
C THR A 166 -13.68 14.00 13.43
N LYS A 167 -14.88 14.46 13.80
CA LYS A 167 -16.05 13.57 13.92
C LYS A 167 -16.43 12.91 12.59
N CYS A 168 -16.35 13.64 11.48
CA CYS A 168 -16.56 13.04 10.17
C CYS A 168 -15.52 11.96 9.87
N PHE A 169 -14.25 12.25 10.15
CA PHE A 169 -13.14 11.32 9.98
C PHE A 169 -13.33 10.05 10.82
N ASP A 170 -13.65 10.20 12.11
CA ASP A 170 -13.87 9.07 13.03
C ASP A 170 -15.08 8.22 12.58
N SER A 171 -16.14 8.84 12.07
CA SER A 171 -17.31 8.12 11.58
C SER A 171 -16.99 7.27 10.35
N VAL A 172 -16.18 7.80 9.44
CA VAL A 172 -15.73 7.07 8.25
C VAL A 172 -14.82 5.91 8.66
N ASN A 173 -13.85 6.14 9.54
CA ASN A 173 -12.96 5.07 10.02
C ASN A 173 -13.74 3.98 10.75
N ALA A 174 -14.66 4.34 11.66
CA ALA A 174 -15.48 3.38 12.37
C ALA A 174 -16.35 2.52 11.44
N TYR A 175 -16.83 3.09 10.33
CA TYR A 175 -17.55 2.35 9.32
C TYR A 175 -16.64 1.28 8.65
N PHE A 176 -15.45 1.67 8.18
CA PHE A 176 -14.53 0.74 7.52
C PHE A 176 -13.94 -0.29 8.47
N ASP A 177 -13.65 0.07 9.73
CA ASP A 177 -13.22 -0.88 10.77
C ASP A 177 -14.28 -1.96 11.04
N ARG A 178 -15.55 -1.58 11.06
CA ARG A 178 -16.66 -2.52 11.22
C ARG A 178 -16.76 -3.48 10.04
N MET A 179 -16.59 -2.99 8.81
CA MET A 179 -16.55 -3.83 7.61
C MET A 179 -15.38 -4.81 7.64
N ALA A 180 -14.17 -4.33 7.91
CA ALA A 180 -12.97 -5.16 7.97
C ALA A 180 -13.11 -6.27 9.01
N LYS A 181 -13.66 -5.98 10.20
CA LYS A 181 -13.93 -6.99 11.23
C LYS A 181 -14.95 -8.05 10.78
N ALA A 182 -15.98 -7.66 10.03
CA ALA A 182 -16.98 -8.58 9.51
C ALA A 182 -16.41 -9.53 8.43
N GLU A 183 -15.43 -9.06 7.67
CA GLU A 183 -14.70 -9.85 6.67
C GLU A 183 -13.57 -10.71 7.27
N GLY A 184 -13.43 -10.75 8.60
CA GLY A 184 -12.43 -11.54 9.31
C GLY A 184 -11.06 -10.86 9.41
N GLY A 185 -10.96 -9.61 9.04
CA GLY A 185 -9.77 -8.79 9.21
C GLY A 185 -9.58 -8.41 10.69
N SER A 186 -8.44 -8.79 11.26
CA SER A 186 -8.00 -8.23 12.54
C SER A 186 -6.95 -7.16 12.26
N PRO A 187 -7.18 -5.92 12.62
CA PRO A 187 -6.21 -4.87 12.41
C PRO A 187 -5.18 -4.86 13.54
N GLU A 188 -4.17 -5.67 13.46
CA GLU A 188 -2.90 -5.29 14.05
C GLU A 188 -2.31 -4.23 13.11
N VAL A 189 -2.57 -2.98 13.44
CA VAL A 189 -2.37 -1.81 12.59
C VAL A 189 -0.93 -1.68 12.09
N HIS A 190 0.07 -2.10 12.88
CA HIS A 190 1.50 -2.04 12.56
C HIS A 190 2.07 -3.35 11.99
N ASN A 191 1.24 -4.38 11.82
CA ASN A 191 1.67 -5.68 11.30
C ASN A 191 1.87 -5.63 9.77
N ILE A 192 2.72 -6.50 9.26
CA ILE A 192 3.00 -6.66 7.83
C ILE A 192 1.72 -6.87 7.00
N SER A 193 0.69 -7.50 7.56
CA SER A 193 -0.60 -7.71 6.90
C SER A 193 -1.34 -6.42 6.55
N ASN A 194 -1.00 -5.31 7.23
CA ASN A 194 -1.54 -3.97 6.98
C ASN A 194 -0.56 -3.06 6.23
N MET A 195 0.50 -3.62 5.62
CA MET A 195 1.54 -2.84 4.95
C MET A 195 1.59 -3.12 3.46
N THR A 196 1.85 -2.08 2.69
CA THR A 196 2.21 -2.17 1.28
C THR A 196 3.43 -1.31 0.98
N LEU A 197 4.08 -1.57 -0.14
CA LEU A 197 5.22 -0.79 -0.62
C LEU A 197 4.80 0.00 -1.86
N LEU A 198 4.90 1.32 -1.78
CA LEU A 198 4.51 2.23 -2.87
C LEU A 198 5.66 3.19 -3.21
N SER A 199 5.67 3.71 -4.45
CA SER A 199 6.57 4.82 -4.78
C SER A 199 6.23 6.04 -3.91
N GLY A 200 7.23 6.83 -3.56
CA GLY A 200 7.03 8.01 -2.70
C GLY A 200 6.06 9.04 -3.29
N THR A 201 6.05 9.18 -4.61
CA THR A 201 5.07 10.04 -5.31
C THR A 201 3.65 9.52 -5.17
N MET A 202 3.45 8.22 -5.31
CA MET A 202 2.15 7.59 -5.12
C MET A 202 1.71 7.67 -3.66
N ASN A 203 2.58 7.36 -2.72
CA ASN A 203 2.31 7.45 -1.29
C ASN A 203 1.88 8.87 -0.87
N THR A 204 2.57 9.89 -1.35
CA THR A 204 2.21 11.30 -1.09
C THR A 204 0.84 11.66 -1.66
N SER A 205 0.49 11.14 -2.84
CA SER A 205 -0.81 11.42 -3.49
C SER A 205 -1.99 10.73 -2.82
N ILE A 206 -1.77 9.59 -2.16
CA ILE A 206 -2.80 8.80 -1.49
C ILE A 206 -3.10 9.37 -0.09
N GLY A 207 -2.10 9.93 0.58
CA GLY A 207 -2.24 10.56 1.89
C GLY A 207 -2.79 9.61 2.97
N ASN A 208 -3.45 10.19 3.97
CA ASN A 208 -4.09 9.45 5.07
C ASN A 208 -5.55 9.07 4.78
N SER A 209 -5.86 8.80 3.54
CA SER A 209 -7.20 8.38 3.14
C SER A 209 -7.53 6.98 3.68
N VAL A 210 -8.82 6.69 3.85
CA VAL A 210 -9.29 5.33 4.18
C VAL A 210 -9.02 4.36 3.02
N PHE A 211 -9.03 3.07 3.32
CA PHE A 211 -8.66 2.00 2.38
C PHE A 211 -9.36 2.12 1.02
N GLU A 212 -10.68 2.31 0.98
CA GLU A 212 -11.41 2.35 -0.29
C GLU A 212 -11.06 3.59 -1.12
N VAL A 213 -10.81 4.74 -0.50
CA VAL A 213 -10.32 5.94 -1.20
C VAL A 213 -8.93 5.69 -1.78
N LYS A 214 -8.01 5.12 -1.00
CA LYS A 214 -6.68 4.74 -1.46
C LYS A 214 -6.76 3.79 -2.64
N ARG A 215 -7.62 2.79 -2.55
CA ARG A 215 -7.86 1.81 -3.62
C ARG A 215 -8.33 2.47 -4.91
N GLN A 216 -9.31 3.38 -4.84
CA GLN A 216 -9.81 4.11 -6.00
C GLN A 216 -8.74 5.00 -6.65
N LEU A 217 -7.91 5.68 -5.84
CA LEU A 217 -6.80 6.49 -6.33
C LEU A 217 -5.74 5.64 -7.05
N ILE A 218 -5.40 4.47 -6.49
CA ILE A 218 -4.45 3.54 -7.12
C ILE A 218 -5.02 2.97 -8.43
N MET A 219 -6.29 2.56 -8.45
CA MET A 219 -6.94 2.09 -9.69
C MET A 219 -6.95 3.16 -10.79
N LYS A 220 -7.14 4.42 -10.42
CA LYS A 220 -7.04 5.53 -11.37
C LYS A 220 -5.63 5.65 -11.94
N LYS A 221 -4.60 5.57 -11.12
CA LYS A 221 -3.20 5.63 -11.54
C LYS A 221 -2.81 4.45 -12.42
N ASP A 222 -3.29 3.25 -12.11
CA ASP A 222 -3.13 2.07 -12.96
C ASP A 222 -3.74 2.30 -14.35
N ALA A 223 -4.95 2.84 -14.41
CA ALA A 223 -5.62 3.20 -15.67
C ALA A 223 -4.89 4.31 -16.44
N GLU A 224 -4.12 5.17 -15.77
CA GLU A 224 -3.25 6.19 -16.36
C GLU A 224 -1.90 5.62 -16.83
N GLY A 225 -1.64 4.32 -16.60
CA GLY A 225 -0.43 3.62 -17.01
C GLY A 225 0.75 3.74 -16.02
N GLU A 226 0.50 4.21 -14.79
CA GLU A 226 1.53 4.16 -13.75
C GLU A 226 1.76 2.70 -13.30
N TYR A 227 3.02 2.35 -13.02
CA TYR A 227 3.32 1.03 -12.49
C TYR A 227 2.77 0.87 -11.06
N ILE A 228 1.92 -0.12 -10.89
CA ILE A 228 1.36 -0.47 -9.59
C ILE A 228 2.03 -1.75 -9.06
N PRO A 229 2.64 -1.73 -7.85
CA PRO A 229 3.21 -2.92 -7.25
C PRO A 229 2.19 -4.04 -7.06
N TYR A 230 2.62 -5.29 -7.17
CA TYR A 230 1.72 -6.45 -7.11
C TYR A 230 0.96 -6.56 -5.78
N LEU A 231 1.62 -6.23 -4.67
CA LEU A 231 0.98 -6.09 -3.35
C LEU A 231 0.49 -4.66 -3.13
N SER A 232 -0.19 -4.09 -4.10
CA SER A 232 -0.89 -2.83 -3.90
C SER A 232 -2.33 -3.08 -3.42
N LEU A 233 -2.95 -2.00 -2.96
CA LEU A 233 -4.34 -1.97 -2.50
C LEU A 233 -5.37 -2.46 -3.54
N ILE A 234 -4.97 -2.76 -4.78
CA ILE A 234 -5.86 -3.29 -5.83
C ILE A 234 -5.99 -4.81 -5.73
N HIS A 235 -4.96 -5.49 -5.22
CA HIS A 235 -4.86 -6.95 -5.22
C HIS A 235 -5.22 -7.56 -3.86
N ILE A 236 -5.59 -6.74 -2.90
CA ILE A 236 -6.13 -7.09 -1.58
C ILE A 236 -7.66 -6.85 -1.59
#